data_a14158e76b020bf606d3975ece0370f7
#
_entry.id   a14158e76b020bf606d3975ece0370f7
#
_cell.length_a   1.000
_cell.length_b   1.000
_cell.length_c   1.000
_cell.angle_alpha   90.00
_cell.angle_beta   90.00
_cell.angle_gamma   90.00
#
_symmetry.space_group_name_H-M   'P 1'
#
loop_
_entity.id
_entity.type
_entity.pdbx_description
1 polymer ?
#
loop_
_entity_poly.entity_id
_entity_poly.type
_entity_poly.pdbx_seq_one_letter_code
_entity_poly.pdbx_strand_id
1 'polypeptide(L)'
;MAAVAAMSLGALAACGSSTSGDDAKGKVYYLNFKPEAADQWTALAKEYTKEKGVEVKVQTAASGTYEQTLKSEIAKTEAPTLFQVNGPVGYQNWKKYTADMSNTDVYKELANQDVALKDGDKVVGVPYVMETYGLIYNKDILNKYFALDGAKATSMDEIDNFDTLKAVADDMQARKDELGIKGAFTSAGFDSSSDWRFKTHLANLPLYYE
;
A
#
# COMPACT_ATOMS: atom_id res chain seq x y z
N MET A 1 6.01 68.06 -35.99
CA MET A 1 4.88 67.12 -36.18
C MET A 1 4.96 66.09 -35.07
N ALA A 2 4.10 66.22 -34.08
CA ALA A 2 4.04 65.36 -32.91
C ALA A 2 3.05 64.23 -33.17
N ALA A 3 3.45 62.97 -33.02
CA ALA A 3 2.56 61.80 -33.04
C ALA A 3 2.30 61.35 -31.60
N VAL A 4 1.07 61.52 -31.16
CA VAL A 4 0.59 61.10 -29.86
C VAL A 4 0.14 59.60 -29.98
N ALA A 5 0.85 58.73 -29.27
CA ALA A 5 0.44 57.33 -29.14
C ALA A 5 -0.51 57.23 -27.92
N ALA A 6 -1.76 56.93 -28.18
CA ALA A 6 -2.74 56.61 -27.15
C ALA A 6 -2.59 55.19 -26.66
N MET A 7 -2.17 54.99 -25.40
CA MET A 7 -2.21 53.71 -24.72
C MET A 7 -3.64 53.47 -24.21
N SER A 8 -4.31 52.49 -24.79
CA SER A 8 -5.58 51.97 -24.29
C SER A 8 -5.31 51.00 -23.12
N LEU A 9 -5.62 51.39 -21.90
CA LEU A 9 -5.76 50.49 -20.77
C LEU A 9 -6.95 49.54 -21.01
N GLY A 10 -6.69 48.35 -21.40
CA GLY A 10 -7.66 47.27 -21.36
C GLY A 10 -7.92 46.85 -19.92
N ALA A 11 -9.08 47.20 -19.40
CA ALA A 11 -9.59 46.66 -18.15
C ALA A 11 -9.83 45.17 -18.30
N LEU A 12 -9.04 44.33 -17.62
CA LEU A 12 -9.36 42.95 -17.40
C LEU A 12 -10.55 42.87 -16.42
N ALA A 13 -11.76 42.89 -16.98
CA ALA A 13 -12.92 42.48 -16.24
C ALA A 13 -12.83 40.97 -15.98
N ALA A 14 -12.43 40.59 -14.76
CA ALA A 14 -12.61 39.26 -14.25
C ALA A 14 -14.11 38.99 -14.14
N CYS A 15 -14.72 38.46 -15.20
CA CYS A 15 -16.04 37.88 -15.12
C CYS A 15 -16.00 36.62 -14.29
N GLY A 16 -16.23 36.80 -12.99
CA GLY A 16 -16.73 35.73 -12.15
C GLY A 16 -18.16 35.41 -12.58
N SER A 17 -18.33 34.59 -13.62
CA SER A 17 -19.62 33.98 -13.90
C SER A 17 -19.79 32.80 -12.96
N SER A 18 -20.53 33.04 -11.87
CA SER A 18 -21.22 31.99 -11.14
C SER A 18 -22.27 31.37 -12.08
N THR A 19 -21.88 30.43 -12.89
CA THR A 19 -22.80 29.49 -13.53
C THR A 19 -23.16 28.43 -12.50
N SER A 20 -24.26 28.65 -11.82
CA SER A 20 -25.04 27.61 -11.16
C SER A 20 -25.52 26.63 -12.22
N GLY A 21 -25.10 25.35 -12.11
CA GLY A 21 -25.76 24.27 -12.86
C GLY A 21 -24.83 23.56 -13.84
N ASP A 22 -24.09 22.75 -13.34
CA ASP A 22 -23.65 21.37 -13.63
C ASP A 22 -22.46 21.13 -12.69
N ASP A 23 -22.67 20.33 -11.65
CA ASP A 23 -21.58 19.91 -10.79
C ASP A 23 -20.56 19.22 -11.68
N ALA A 24 -19.49 19.94 -12.02
CA ALA A 24 -18.38 19.37 -12.76
C ALA A 24 -17.80 18.26 -11.88
N LYS A 25 -18.29 17.04 -12.11
CA LYS A 25 -17.84 15.85 -11.41
C LYS A 25 -16.35 15.75 -11.69
N GLY A 26 -15.54 15.90 -10.65
CA GLY A 26 -14.09 15.83 -10.76
C GLY A 26 -13.63 14.50 -11.37
N LYS A 27 -12.36 14.41 -11.66
CA LYS A 27 -11.71 13.17 -12.12
C LYS A 27 -10.84 12.63 -11.01
N VAL A 28 -10.74 11.31 -10.91
CA VAL A 28 -9.83 10.62 -10.02
C VAL A 28 -8.80 9.88 -10.86
N TYR A 29 -7.51 10.11 -10.58
CA TYR A 29 -6.43 9.31 -11.12
C TYR A 29 -5.69 8.64 -9.95
N TYR A 30 -5.85 7.33 -9.83
CA TYR A 30 -5.19 6.51 -8.83
C TYR A 30 -3.97 5.80 -9.42
N LEU A 31 -2.78 6.09 -8.88
CA LEU A 31 -1.56 5.35 -9.18
C LEU A 31 -1.40 4.24 -8.14
N ASN A 32 -1.73 3.01 -8.54
CA ASN A 32 -1.73 1.83 -7.69
C ASN A 32 -0.33 1.19 -7.61
N PHE A 33 0.10 0.86 -6.40
CA PHE A 33 1.38 0.18 -6.10
C PHE A 33 1.26 -1.35 -5.99
N LYS A 34 0.03 -1.89 -5.92
CA LYS A 34 -0.25 -3.31 -5.69
C LYS A 34 -0.68 -4.01 -6.97
N PRO A 35 0.27 -4.59 -7.75
CA PRO A 35 -0.07 -5.26 -9.00
C PRO A 35 -1.01 -6.45 -8.82
N GLU A 36 -0.94 -7.13 -7.67
CA GLU A 36 -1.84 -8.24 -7.32
C GLU A 36 -3.31 -7.84 -7.21
N ALA A 37 -3.62 -6.55 -7.03
CA ALA A 37 -4.97 -6.02 -6.93
C ALA A 37 -5.37 -5.16 -8.15
N ALA A 38 -4.61 -5.20 -9.25
CA ALA A 38 -4.82 -4.32 -10.41
C ALA A 38 -6.19 -4.51 -11.06
N ASP A 39 -6.61 -5.76 -11.24
CA ASP A 39 -7.89 -6.08 -11.87
C ASP A 39 -9.06 -5.65 -10.99
N GLN A 40 -8.97 -5.86 -9.69
CA GLN A 40 -9.99 -5.46 -8.72
C GLN A 40 -10.15 -3.94 -8.68
N TRP A 41 -9.04 -3.20 -8.67
CA TRP A 41 -9.08 -1.74 -8.74
C TRP A 41 -9.65 -1.23 -10.04
N THR A 42 -9.34 -1.87 -11.16
CA THR A 42 -9.91 -1.52 -12.47
C THR A 42 -11.41 -1.78 -12.52
N ALA A 43 -11.87 -2.90 -11.96
CA ALA A 43 -13.30 -3.23 -11.87
C ALA A 43 -14.05 -2.23 -10.98
N LEU A 44 -13.52 -1.95 -9.79
CA LEU A 44 -14.10 -0.97 -8.85
C LEU A 44 -14.19 0.43 -9.47
N ALA A 45 -13.16 0.87 -10.17
CA ALA A 45 -13.13 2.16 -10.84
C ALA A 45 -14.26 2.29 -11.89
N LYS A 46 -14.50 1.24 -12.67
CA LYS A 46 -15.58 1.20 -13.65
C LYS A 46 -16.96 1.26 -12.98
N GLU A 47 -17.14 0.51 -11.91
CA GLU A 47 -18.40 0.49 -11.17
C GLU A 47 -18.68 1.85 -10.53
N TYR A 48 -17.69 2.43 -9.84
CA TYR A 48 -17.81 3.76 -9.26
C TYR A 48 -18.12 4.83 -10.30
N THR A 49 -17.43 4.81 -11.44
CA THR A 49 -17.71 5.72 -12.55
C THR A 49 -19.16 5.58 -13.05
N LYS A 50 -19.65 4.34 -13.18
CA LYS A 50 -21.03 4.07 -13.60
C LYS A 50 -22.05 4.59 -12.60
N GLU A 51 -21.80 4.39 -11.30
CA GLU A 51 -22.75 4.77 -10.25
C GLU A 51 -22.74 6.26 -9.92
N LYS A 52 -21.57 6.85 -9.86
CA LYS A 52 -21.37 8.24 -9.40
C LYS A 52 -21.17 9.23 -10.55
N GLY A 53 -20.87 8.73 -11.75
CA GLY A 53 -20.54 9.55 -12.91
C GLY A 53 -19.22 10.31 -12.77
N VAL A 54 -18.35 9.90 -11.87
CA VAL A 54 -16.98 10.42 -11.68
C VAL A 54 -16.03 9.53 -12.46
N GLU A 55 -15.26 10.09 -13.37
CA GLU A 55 -14.25 9.34 -14.11
C GLU A 55 -13.11 8.90 -13.17
N VAL A 56 -12.83 7.60 -13.11
CA VAL A 56 -11.73 7.04 -12.33
C VAL A 56 -10.76 6.31 -13.24
N LYS A 57 -9.55 6.86 -13.36
CA LYS A 57 -8.41 6.21 -14.02
C LYS A 57 -7.58 5.47 -12.99
N VAL A 58 -7.27 4.20 -13.23
CA VAL A 58 -6.31 3.43 -12.44
C VAL A 58 -5.12 3.08 -13.30
N GLN A 59 -3.93 3.38 -12.83
CA GLN A 59 -2.67 2.91 -13.42
C GLN A 59 -1.90 2.14 -12.35
N THR A 60 -1.46 0.94 -12.67
CA THR A 60 -0.67 0.11 -11.75
C THR A 60 0.79 0.15 -12.14
N ALA A 61 1.66 0.36 -11.15
CA ALA A 61 3.11 0.27 -11.28
C ALA A 61 3.65 -0.72 -10.24
N ALA A 62 4.55 -1.60 -10.67
CA ALA A 62 5.17 -2.58 -9.78
C ALA A 62 6.10 -1.91 -8.76
N SER A 63 6.37 -2.59 -7.64
CA SER A 63 7.18 -2.07 -6.54
C SER A 63 8.57 -1.57 -6.97
N GLY A 64 9.26 -2.28 -7.85
CA GLY A 64 10.58 -1.90 -8.34
C GLY A 64 10.62 -0.67 -9.26
N THR A 65 9.45 -0.19 -9.75
CA THR A 65 9.35 0.95 -10.67
C THR A 65 8.41 2.04 -10.20
N TYR A 66 7.71 1.83 -9.09
CA TYR A 66 6.63 2.71 -8.62
C TYR A 66 7.12 4.14 -8.38
N GLU A 67 8.21 4.34 -7.65
CA GLU A 67 8.74 5.67 -7.34
C GLU A 67 9.13 6.46 -8.60
N GLN A 68 9.72 5.78 -9.59
CA GLN A 68 10.06 6.40 -10.87
C GLN A 68 8.80 6.75 -11.66
N THR A 69 7.82 5.87 -11.65
CA THR A 69 6.53 6.10 -12.30
C THR A 69 5.82 7.28 -11.65
N LEU A 70 5.72 7.29 -10.32
CA LEU A 70 5.08 8.40 -9.58
C LEU A 70 5.78 9.73 -9.90
N LYS A 71 7.11 9.77 -9.91
CA LYS A 71 7.88 10.96 -10.24
C LYS A 71 7.58 11.46 -11.66
N SER A 72 7.42 10.56 -12.61
CA SER A 72 7.06 10.89 -13.99
C SER A 72 5.61 11.35 -14.12
N GLU A 73 4.68 10.66 -13.46
CA GLU A 73 3.24 10.95 -13.56
C GLU A 73 2.86 12.24 -12.84
N ILE A 74 3.45 12.53 -11.68
CA ILE A 74 3.12 13.72 -10.89
C ILE A 74 3.59 15.02 -11.54
N ALA A 75 4.51 14.93 -12.50
CA ALA A 75 4.99 16.07 -13.29
C ALA A 75 4.09 16.41 -14.49
N LYS A 76 3.10 15.58 -14.79
CA LYS A 76 2.19 15.78 -15.92
C LYS A 76 1.07 16.76 -15.58
N THR A 77 0.44 17.32 -16.59
CA THR A 77 -0.76 18.16 -16.44
C THR A 77 -1.90 17.40 -15.76
N GLU A 78 -2.09 16.14 -16.12
CA GLU A 78 -3.04 15.24 -15.45
C GLU A 78 -2.28 14.31 -14.51
N ALA A 79 -1.90 14.84 -13.36
CA ALA A 79 -1.18 14.11 -12.34
C ALA A 79 -2.10 13.18 -11.52
N PRO A 80 -1.55 12.12 -10.89
CA PRO A 80 -2.32 11.31 -9.94
C PRO A 80 -2.89 12.18 -8.81
N THR A 81 -4.19 12.00 -8.55
CA THR A 81 -4.89 12.62 -7.42
C THR A 81 -4.88 11.72 -6.19
N LEU A 82 -4.68 10.41 -6.39
CA LEU A 82 -4.46 9.43 -5.34
C LEU A 82 -3.19 8.65 -5.67
N PHE A 83 -2.29 8.57 -4.73
CA PHE A 83 -1.05 7.81 -4.85
C PHE A 83 -0.60 7.27 -3.49
N GLN A 84 0.22 6.26 -3.49
CA GLN A 84 0.72 5.62 -2.27
C GLN A 84 2.11 6.16 -1.92
N VAL A 85 2.35 6.35 -0.64
CA VAL A 85 3.67 6.67 -0.09
C VAL A 85 4.13 5.55 0.83
N ASN A 86 5.40 5.22 0.80
CA ASN A 86 5.95 4.13 1.59
C ASN A 86 6.38 4.64 2.98
N GLY A 87 5.39 4.83 3.84
CA GLY A 87 5.58 5.24 5.23
C GLY A 87 6.21 6.63 5.41
N PRO A 88 6.75 6.92 6.60
CA PRO A 88 7.33 8.23 6.93
C PRO A 88 8.51 8.61 6.03
N VAL A 89 9.37 7.67 5.66
CA VAL A 89 10.52 7.92 4.77
C VAL A 89 10.06 8.26 3.36
N GLY A 90 9.13 7.49 2.80
CA GLY A 90 8.55 7.78 1.49
C GLY A 90 7.83 9.12 1.47
N TYR A 91 7.13 9.47 2.55
CA TYR A 91 6.47 10.76 2.68
C TYR A 91 7.42 11.96 2.49
N GLN A 92 8.65 11.91 2.98
CA GLN A 92 9.61 13.02 2.83
C GLN A 92 9.86 13.38 1.36
N ASN A 93 9.82 12.39 0.47
CA ASN A 93 9.98 12.63 -0.97
C ASN A 93 8.77 13.30 -1.61
N TRP A 94 7.58 13.08 -1.05
CA TRP A 94 6.29 13.48 -1.65
C TRP A 94 5.53 14.53 -0.86
N LYS A 95 6.08 15.01 0.25
CA LYS A 95 5.49 15.96 1.20
C LYS A 95 4.78 17.13 0.54
N LYS A 96 5.38 17.73 -0.50
CA LYS A 96 4.81 18.90 -1.19
C LYS A 96 3.60 18.59 -2.07
N TYR A 97 3.29 17.32 -2.30
CA TYR A 97 2.17 16.88 -3.13
C TYR A 97 1.02 16.29 -2.33
N THR A 98 1.19 16.14 -1.01
CA THR A 98 0.15 15.60 -0.14
C THR A 98 -0.78 16.70 0.36
N ALA A 99 -2.07 16.37 0.48
CA ALA A 99 -3.08 17.22 1.07
C ALA A 99 -3.31 16.87 2.54
N ASP A 100 -3.87 17.80 3.30
CA ASP A 100 -4.34 17.52 4.64
C ASP A 100 -5.67 16.74 4.58
N MET A 101 -5.68 15.54 5.10
CA MET A 101 -6.82 14.62 5.12
C MET A 101 -7.57 14.61 6.46
N SER A 102 -7.21 15.47 7.43
CA SER A 102 -7.75 15.46 8.79
C SER A 102 -9.29 15.57 8.84
N ASN A 103 -9.89 16.21 7.84
CA ASN A 103 -11.33 16.40 7.77
C ASN A 103 -12.04 15.46 6.78
N THR A 104 -11.32 14.51 6.18
CA THR A 104 -11.91 13.58 5.22
C THR A 104 -12.68 12.46 5.93
N ASP A 105 -13.70 11.95 5.25
CA ASP A 105 -14.49 10.85 5.79
C ASP A 105 -13.67 9.56 5.89
N VAL A 106 -12.75 9.30 4.93
CA VAL A 106 -11.87 8.14 4.99
C VAL A 106 -10.99 8.13 6.25
N TYR A 107 -10.54 9.28 6.74
CA TYR A 107 -9.80 9.37 8.00
C TYR A 107 -10.70 9.13 9.22
N LYS A 108 -11.93 9.68 9.20
CA LYS A 108 -12.89 9.52 10.31
C LYS A 108 -13.34 8.07 10.47
N GLU A 109 -13.42 7.31 9.37
CA GLU A 109 -13.84 5.90 9.35
C GLU A 109 -12.71 4.92 9.76
N LEU A 110 -11.49 5.40 9.99
CA LEU A 110 -10.43 4.52 10.49
C LEU A 110 -10.78 3.99 11.88
N ALA A 111 -10.75 2.68 12.04
CA ALA A 111 -10.96 2.01 13.33
C ALA A 111 -9.91 2.42 14.39
N ASN A 112 -8.70 2.75 13.95
CA ASN A 112 -7.65 3.35 14.76
C ASN A 112 -6.99 4.48 13.97
N GLN A 113 -7.15 5.72 14.43
CA GLN A 113 -6.58 6.90 13.78
C GLN A 113 -5.07 7.09 14.04
N ASP A 114 -4.48 6.36 14.98
CA ASP A 114 -3.05 6.44 15.28
C ASP A 114 -2.18 5.79 14.18
N VAL A 115 -2.79 4.96 13.33
CA VAL A 115 -2.10 4.36 12.18
C VAL A 115 -1.98 5.29 10.97
N ALA A 116 -2.64 6.45 11.01
CA ALA A 116 -2.52 7.45 9.95
C ALA A 116 -1.14 8.11 9.95
N LEU A 117 -0.66 8.44 8.76
CA LEU A 117 0.59 9.18 8.60
C LEU A 117 0.34 10.65 8.93
N LYS A 118 1.08 11.18 9.89
CA LYS A 118 0.92 12.55 10.40
C LYS A 118 2.20 13.39 10.16
N ASP A 119 2.00 14.67 9.91
CA ASP A 119 3.06 15.70 9.88
C ASP A 119 2.60 16.90 10.71
N GLY A 120 3.07 16.95 11.97
CA GLY A 120 2.50 17.82 12.99
C GLY A 120 1.03 17.47 13.24
N ASP A 121 0.16 18.47 13.15
CA ASP A 121 -1.30 18.30 13.38
C ASP A 121 -2.06 17.82 12.12
N LYS A 122 -1.37 17.66 10.98
CA LYS A 122 -2.00 17.27 9.73
C LYS A 122 -1.95 15.77 9.51
N VAL A 123 -3.03 15.21 9.01
CA VAL A 123 -3.08 13.86 8.46
C VAL A 123 -2.70 13.92 6.99
N VAL A 124 -1.57 13.36 6.63
CA VAL A 124 -1.00 13.43 5.27
C VAL A 124 -1.09 12.12 4.49
N GLY A 125 -1.62 11.10 5.14
CA GLY A 125 -1.93 9.82 4.52
C GLY A 125 -2.73 8.92 5.45
N VAL A 126 -3.57 8.09 4.86
CA VAL A 126 -4.31 7.03 5.56
C VAL A 126 -3.82 5.67 5.07
N PRO A 127 -3.77 4.64 5.93
CA PRO A 127 -3.34 3.32 5.51
C PRO A 127 -4.34 2.75 4.51
N TYR A 128 -3.84 2.26 3.40
CA TYR A 128 -4.60 1.50 2.43
C TYR A 128 -4.88 0.08 2.94
N VAL A 129 -3.91 -0.52 3.62
CA VAL A 129 -3.97 -1.86 4.18
C VAL A 129 -3.02 -1.97 5.36
N MET A 130 -3.39 -2.78 6.34
CA MET A 130 -2.52 -3.18 7.45
C MET A 130 -1.95 -4.56 7.14
N GLU A 131 -0.63 -4.62 6.95
CA GLU A 131 0.09 -5.88 6.74
C GLU A 131 0.79 -6.28 8.03
N THR A 132 0.75 -7.55 8.36
CA THR A 132 1.37 -8.10 9.57
C THR A 132 2.40 -9.16 9.21
N TYR A 133 3.35 -9.37 10.10
CA TYR A 133 4.31 -10.46 10.02
C TYR A 133 3.79 -11.65 10.82
N GLY A 134 4.08 -12.84 10.32
CA GLY A 134 3.71 -14.07 11.01
C GLY A 134 4.07 -15.30 10.19
N LEU A 135 3.88 -16.46 10.79
CA LEU A 135 4.01 -17.74 10.13
C LEU A 135 2.64 -18.18 9.62
N ILE A 136 2.53 -18.31 8.31
CA ILE A 136 1.34 -18.94 7.71
C ILE A 136 1.60 -20.45 7.69
N TYR A 137 0.67 -21.21 8.19
CA TYR A 137 0.81 -22.67 8.26
C TYR A 137 -0.34 -23.39 7.59
N ASN A 138 -0.04 -24.57 7.03
CA ASN A 138 -1.04 -25.45 6.48
C ASN A 138 -1.60 -26.34 7.62
N LYS A 139 -2.87 -26.14 7.95
CA LYS A 139 -3.53 -26.86 9.06
C LYS A 139 -3.58 -28.37 8.84
N ASP A 140 -3.78 -28.83 7.60
CA ASP A 140 -3.89 -30.25 7.31
C ASP A 140 -2.54 -30.97 7.48
N ILE A 141 -1.45 -30.31 7.08
CA ILE A 141 -0.10 -30.82 7.26
C ILE A 141 0.26 -30.88 8.76
N LEU A 142 -0.02 -29.81 9.50
CA LEU A 142 0.25 -29.81 10.94
C LEU A 142 -0.60 -30.80 11.70
N ASN A 143 -1.88 -30.95 11.37
CA ASN A 143 -2.73 -31.96 11.99
C ASN A 143 -2.22 -33.38 11.74
N LYS A 144 -1.70 -33.66 10.53
CA LYS A 144 -1.03 -34.95 10.26
C LYS A 144 0.21 -35.11 11.12
N TYR A 145 1.03 -34.07 11.24
CA TYR A 145 2.24 -34.09 12.06
C TYR A 145 1.92 -34.34 13.53
N PHE A 146 0.95 -33.62 14.10
CA PHE A 146 0.54 -33.76 15.50
C PHE A 146 -0.01 -35.16 15.84
N ALA A 147 -0.50 -35.89 14.85
CA ALA A 147 -0.97 -37.26 15.01
C ALA A 147 0.16 -38.30 14.93
N LEU A 148 1.39 -37.93 14.58
CA LEU A 148 2.50 -38.85 14.50
C LEU A 148 3.03 -39.22 15.88
N ASP A 149 3.38 -40.48 16.03
CA ASP A 149 4.02 -40.95 17.28
C ASP A 149 5.38 -40.26 17.47
N GLY A 150 5.62 -39.75 18.67
CA GLY A 150 6.84 -39.01 19.02
C GLY A 150 6.98 -37.61 18.40
N ALA A 151 5.91 -37.00 17.87
CA ALA A 151 5.90 -35.61 17.44
C ALA A 151 6.33 -34.68 18.58
N LYS A 152 6.99 -33.55 18.23
CA LYS A 152 7.54 -32.58 19.21
C LYS A 152 6.49 -31.62 19.77
N ALA A 153 5.31 -31.61 19.19
CA ALA A 153 4.09 -30.97 19.68
C ALA A 153 2.88 -31.76 19.19
N THR A 154 1.79 -31.66 19.92
CA THR A 154 0.49 -32.33 19.62
C THR A 154 -0.60 -31.34 19.24
N SER A 155 -0.34 -30.04 19.38
CA SER A 155 -1.25 -28.95 19.01
C SER A 155 -0.47 -27.67 18.67
N MET A 156 -1.15 -26.72 18.04
CA MET A 156 -0.58 -25.38 17.77
C MET A 156 -0.28 -24.60 19.05
N ASP A 157 -1.07 -24.80 20.10
CA ASP A 157 -0.94 -24.07 21.36
C ASP A 157 0.37 -24.38 22.10
N GLU A 158 0.98 -25.52 21.79
CA GLU A 158 2.29 -25.91 22.33
C GLU A 158 3.46 -25.24 21.59
N ILE A 159 3.22 -24.62 20.44
CA ILE A 159 4.24 -23.91 19.64
C ILE A 159 4.20 -22.43 20.00
N ASP A 160 4.55 -22.10 21.21
CA ASP A 160 4.46 -20.74 21.79
C ASP A 160 5.82 -20.03 21.93
N ASN A 161 6.91 -20.72 21.59
CA ASN A 161 8.28 -20.21 21.69
C ASN A 161 9.16 -20.71 20.53
N PHE A 162 10.35 -20.12 20.39
CA PHE A 162 11.28 -20.45 19.31
C PHE A 162 11.83 -21.88 19.41
N ASP A 163 12.10 -22.37 20.61
CA ASP A 163 12.70 -23.70 20.79
C ASP A 163 11.73 -24.81 20.38
N THR A 164 10.46 -24.68 20.76
CA THR A 164 9.40 -25.60 20.32
C THR A 164 9.16 -25.49 18.82
N LEU A 165 9.09 -24.28 18.27
CA LEU A 165 8.94 -24.08 16.83
C LEU A 165 10.10 -24.75 16.06
N LYS A 166 11.34 -24.56 16.52
CA LYS A 166 12.51 -25.15 15.91
C LYS A 166 12.48 -26.68 15.98
N ALA A 167 12.15 -27.23 17.15
CA ALA A 167 12.07 -28.68 17.35
C ALA A 167 11.02 -29.33 16.44
N VAL A 168 9.84 -28.70 16.31
CA VAL A 168 8.79 -29.12 15.39
C VAL A 168 9.25 -29.06 13.94
N ALA A 169 9.88 -27.97 13.55
CA ALA A 169 10.36 -27.78 12.18
C ALA A 169 11.45 -28.79 11.80
N ASP A 170 12.40 -29.02 12.69
CA ASP A 170 13.48 -30.02 12.48
C ASP A 170 12.91 -31.44 12.35
N ASP A 171 11.95 -31.80 13.20
CA ASP A 171 11.30 -33.12 13.16
C ASP A 171 10.43 -33.28 11.91
N MET A 172 9.64 -32.27 11.53
CA MET A 172 8.89 -32.27 10.27
C MET A 172 9.81 -32.39 9.06
N GLN A 173 10.97 -31.74 9.08
CA GLN A 173 11.96 -31.84 8.01
C GLN A 173 12.56 -33.24 7.93
N ALA A 174 12.88 -33.87 9.07
CA ALA A 174 13.37 -35.22 9.12
C ALA A 174 12.31 -36.24 8.63
N ARG A 175 11.03 -35.98 8.88
CA ARG A 175 9.88 -36.84 8.54
C ARG A 175 9.11 -36.36 7.30
N LYS A 176 9.73 -35.56 6.46
CA LYS A 176 9.08 -34.94 5.29
C LYS A 176 8.43 -35.94 4.34
N ASP A 177 9.06 -37.09 4.14
CA ASP A 177 8.54 -38.13 3.24
C ASP A 177 7.28 -38.79 3.83
N GLU A 178 7.25 -39.03 5.14
CA GLU A 178 6.07 -39.53 5.86
C GLU A 178 4.89 -38.54 5.81
N LEU A 179 5.20 -37.25 5.88
CA LEU A 179 4.21 -36.17 5.79
C LEU A 179 3.77 -35.91 4.35
N GLY A 180 4.52 -36.33 3.35
CA GLY A 180 4.28 -36.07 1.92
C GLY A 180 4.59 -34.60 1.55
N ILE A 181 5.57 -34.00 2.20
CA ILE A 181 5.99 -32.61 1.97
C ILE A 181 7.41 -32.55 1.38
N LYS A 182 7.74 -31.43 0.74
CA LYS A 182 9.10 -31.21 0.21
C LYS A 182 10.04 -30.64 1.27
N GLY A 183 9.50 -29.93 2.25
CA GLY A 183 10.24 -29.29 3.33
C GLY A 183 9.29 -28.72 4.37
N ALA A 184 9.79 -28.53 5.59
CA ALA A 184 9.01 -27.98 6.71
C ALA A 184 8.71 -26.48 6.52
N PHE A 185 9.60 -25.73 5.87
CA PHE A 185 9.44 -24.31 5.58
C PHE A 185 9.54 -24.03 4.08
N THR A 186 8.81 -22.99 3.68
CA THR A 186 9.03 -22.27 2.43
C THR A 186 9.08 -20.79 2.72
N SER A 187 9.79 -20.02 1.92
CA SER A 187 9.87 -18.57 2.04
C SER A 187 9.92 -17.93 0.66
N ALA A 188 9.96 -16.59 0.64
CA ALA A 188 10.17 -15.85 -0.59
C ALA A 188 11.52 -16.16 -1.23
N GLY A 189 11.64 -15.96 -2.54
CA GLY A 189 12.90 -16.08 -3.27
C GLY A 189 13.89 -14.96 -2.94
N PHE A 190 15.13 -15.13 -3.43
CA PHE A 190 16.20 -14.14 -3.30
C PHE A 190 16.35 -13.25 -4.55
N ASP A 191 15.39 -13.29 -5.46
CA ASP A 191 15.36 -12.40 -6.61
C ASP A 191 15.06 -10.95 -6.19
N SER A 192 15.35 -10.01 -7.09
CA SER A 192 15.23 -8.57 -6.81
C SER A 192 13.82 -8.09 -6.46
N SER A 193 12.79 -8.89 -6.74
CA SER A 193 11.41 -8.57 -6.39
C SER A 193 11.00 -9.10 -5.02
N SER A 194 11.73 -10.06 -4.48
CA SER A 194 11.35 -10.82 -3.28
C SER A 194 12.33 -10.69 -2.11
N ASP A 195 13.60 -10.39 -2.38
CA ASP A 195 14.70 -10.37 -1.40
C ASP A 195 14.53 -9.32 -0.28
N TRP A 196 13.73 -8.27 -0.53
CA TRP A 196 13.43 -7.25 0.48
C TRP A 196 12.80 -7.83 1.75
N ARG A 197 12.11 -8.96 1.64
CA ARG A 197 11.51 -9.65 2.79
C ARG A 197 12.58 -10.09 3.79
N PHE A 198 13.69 -10.62 3.29
CA PHE A 198 14.83 -10.97 4.14
C PHE A 198 15.56 -9.72 4.64
N LYS A 199 15.89 -8.79 3.74
CA LYS A 199 16.62 -7.56 4.09
C LYS A 199 15.89 -6.78 5.19
N THR A 200 14.59 -6.54 5.02
CA THR A 200 13.80 -5.75 5.95
C THR A 200 13.60 -6.48 7.28
N HIS A 201 13.20 -7.76 7.25
CA HIS A 201 12.91 -8.49 8.47
C HIS A 201 14.18 -8.77 9.29
N LEU A 202 15.28 -9.16 8.66
CA LEU A 202 16.55 -9.39 9.35
C LEU A 202 17.15 -8.10 9.90
N ALA A 203 16.97 -6.97 9.21
CA ALA A 203 17.48 -5.68 9.69
C ALA A 203 16.62 -5.11 10.84
N ASN A 204 15.30 -5.29 10.79
CA ASN A 204 14.40 -4.75 11.81
C ASN A 204 14.59 -5.43 13.17
N LEU A 205 14.90 -6.72 13.20
CA LEU A 205 15.00 -7.46 14.46
C LEU A 205 16.09 -6.91 15.39
N PRO A 206 17.36 -6.73 14.97
CA PRO A 206 18.37 -6.09 15.81
C PRO A 206 18.00 -4.66 16.21
N LEU A 207 17.44 -3.86 15.29
CA LEU A 207 17.04 -2.48 15.59
C LEU A 207 15.91 -2.39 16.61
N TYR A 208 15.06 -3.39 16.71
CA TYR A 208 13.99 -3.43 17.70
C TYR A 208 14.52 -3.68 19.13
N TYR A 209 15.63 -4.42 19.26
CA TYR A 209 16.22 -4.78 20.56
C TYR A 209 17.32 -3.82 21.02
N GLU A 210 17.72 -2.84 20.23
CA GLU A 210 18.63 -1.77 20.60
C GLU A 210 17.92 -0.54 21.20
#